data_734f4f1f5613de397b91132ba693d1da
#
_entry.id   734f4f1f5613de397b91132ba693d1da
#
_cell.length_a   1.000
_cell.length_b   1.000
_cell.length_c   1.000
_cell.angle_alpha   90.00
_cell.angle_beta   90.00
_cell.angle_gamma   90.00
#
_symmetry.space_group_name_H-M   'P 1'
#
loop_
_entity.id
_entity.type
_entity.pdbx_description
1 polymer ?
#
loop_
_entity_poly.entity_id
_entity_poly.type
_entity_poly.pdbx_seq_one_letter_code
_entity_poly.pdbx_strand_id
1 'polypeptide(L)'
;GRDLWSGRVTLRVKPISRLDASIIWEHFQESDDRMRSTKQLCKKDPGPTSVDGLDISHLPTQFGVDQTEFYQSLLSQGCLPTSLYSPEAFETPRGQANPIVMADEFVIGGNNGFLLNQIDPYASVTQPRDLRTIQSEIDPTYHAKSDIVEFNVDFKLTPSLTLTSQTGYNKDSLASTEDLKRFNTEPGLLSVSFGDVTPDQFR
;
A
#
# COMPACT_ATOMS: atom_id res chain seq x y z
N GLY A 1 -9.99 14.95 4.21
CA GLY A 1 -9.77 15.35 5.62
C GLY A 1 -9.65 14.15 6.52
N ARG A 2 -9.45 14.36 7.81
CA ARG A 2 -9.45 13.32 8.83
C ARG A 2 -10.60 13.58 9.80
N ASP A 3 -11.48 12.61 9.94
CA ASP A 3 -12.48 12.57 10.99
C ASP A 3 -12.16 11.41 11.93
N LEU A 4 -11.84 11.76 13.18
CA LEU A 4 -11.48 10.80 14.21
C LEU A 4 -12.27 11.09 15.47
N TRP A 5 -12.93 10.08 15.97
CA TRP A 5 -13.66 10.12 17.21
C TRP A 5 -13.30 8.93 18.09
N SER A 6 -13.12 9.16 19.38
CA SER A 6 -12.94 8.10 20.36
C SER A 6 -13.60 8.47 21.68
N GLY A 7 -14.10 7.46 22.36
CA GLY A 7 -14.72 7.61 23.67
C GLY A 7 -14.41 6.43 24.57
N ARG A 8 -14.26 6.70 25.87
CA ARG A 8 -14.05 5.68 26.90
C ARG A 8 -14.96 5.94 28.09
N VAL A 9 -15.62 4.90 28.54
CA VAL A 9 -16.42 4.91 29.75
C VAL A 9 -15.91 3.82 30.70
N THR A 10 -15.70 4.18 31.95
CA THR A 10 -15.29 3.23 32.99
C THR A 10 -16.27 3.32 34.14
N LEU A 11 -16.86 2.18 34.48
CA LEU A 11 -17.64 2.02 35.70
C LEU A 11 -16.92 1.09 36.68
N ARG A 12 -16.69 1.53 37.89
CA ARG A 12 -16.10 0.70 38.94
C ARG A 12 -17.03 0.66 40.15
N VAL A 13 -17.22 -0.53 40.69
CA VAL A 13 -18.07 -0.76 41.83
C VAL A 13 -17.35 -1.59 42.90
N LYS A 14 -17.59 -1.23 44.18
CA LYS A 14 -17.08 -1.92 45.37
C LYS A 14 -18.23 -2.18 46.30
N PRO A 15 -19.15 -3.12 46.01
CA PRO A 15 -20.35 -3.33 46.78
C PRO A 15 -20.07 -3.84 48.21
N ILE A 16 -18.94 -4.54 48.36
CA ILE A 16 -18.41 -4.99 49.66
C ILE A 16 -16.89 -4.82 49.70
N SER A 17 -16.27 -4.81 50.86
CA SER A 17 -14.84 -4.62 51.04
C SER A 17 -13.97 -5.71 50.38
N ARG A 18 -14.55 -6.85 50.03
CA ARG A 18 -13.87 -7.98 49.40
C ARG A 18 -14.00 -8.02 47.86
N LEU A 19 -14.92 -7.22 47.29
CA LEU A 19 -15.18 -7.25 45.84
C LEU A 19 -14.91 -5.87 45.23
N ASP A 20 -14.03 -5.87 44.23
CA ASP A 20 -13.75 -4.73 43.37
C ASP A 20 -13.97 -5.16 41.92
N ALA A 21 -14.91 -4.53 41.24
CA ALA A 21 -15.23 -4.85 39.87
C ALA A 21 -15.29 -3.59 39.03
N SER A 22 -14.81 -3.70 37.81
CA SER A 22 -14.91 -2.61 36.82
C SER A 22 -15.26 -3.15 35.45
N ILE A 23 -16.02 -2.34 34.71
CA ILE A 23 -16.28 -2.50 33.31
C ILE A 23 -15.75 -1.25 32.58
N ILE A 24 -15.06 -1.48 31.51
CA ILE A 24 -14.52 -0.45 30.61
C ILE A 24 -15.12 -0.71 29.24
N TRP A 25 -15.66 0.33 28.64
CA TRP A 25 -16.02 0.33 27.23
C TRP A 25 -15.25 1.43 26.53
N GLU A 26 -14.61 1.07 25.41
CA GLU A 26 -13.93 1.98 24.52
C GLU A 26 -14.51 1.86 23.12
N HIS A 27 -14.73 3.01 22.50
CA HIS A 27 -15.11 3.11 21.12
C HIS A 27 -14.12 3.98 20.38
N PHE A 28 -13.72 3.55 19.18
CA PHE A 28 -12.88 4.27 18.26
C PHE A 28 -13.49 4.22 16.86
N GLN A 29 -13.50 5.35 16.20
CA GLN A 29 -13.89 5.44 14.80
C GLN A 29 -12.99 6.45 14.08
N GLU A 30 -12.48 6.09 12.92
CA GLU A 30 -11.71 6.97 12.04
C GLU A 30 -12.21 6.85 10.62
N SER A 31 -12.39 7.99 9.95
CA SER A 31 -12.64 8.13 8.53
C SER A 31 -11.65 9.11 7.96
N ASP A 32 -10.92 8.71 6.93
CA ASP A 32 -9.79 9.46 6.40
C ASP A 32 -9.65 9.23 4.89
N ASP A 33 -9.27 10.27 4.18
CA ASP A 33 -8.99 10.26 2.74
C ASP A 33 -7.53 10.63 2.42
N ARG A 34 -6.65 10.60 3.43
CA ARG A 34 -5.24 10.93 3.26
C ARG A 34 -4.45 9.76 2.70
N MET A 35 -3.52 10.08 1.82
CA MET A 35 -2.48 9.15 1.43
C MET A 35 -1.64 8.78 2.66
N ARG A 36 -1.44 7.48 2.88
CA ARG A 36 -0.66 6.95 4.02
C ARG A 36 0.77 6.63 3.65
N SER A 37 1.05 6.52 2.35
CA SER A 37 2.40 6.38 1.83
C SER A 37 3.01 7.75 1.54
N THR A 38 4.34 7.80 1.56
CA THR A 38 5.11 8.99 1.20
C THR A 38 5.43 8.99 -0.29
N LYS A 39 5.76 10.18 -0.82
CA LYS A 39 6.27 10.31 -2.17
C LYS A 39 7.52 9.46 -2.36
N GLN A 40 7.57 8.72 -3.45
CA GLN A 40 8.72 7.94 -3.83
C GLN A 40 9.60 8.75 -4.78
N LEU A 41 10.88 8.94 -4.39
CA LEU A 41 11.87 9.47 -5.31
C LEU A 41 12.26 8.37 -6.30
N CYS A 42 12.41 8.73 -7.55
CA CYS A 42 12.73 7.81 -8.63
C CYS A 42 13.64 8.49 -9.65
N LYS A 43 14.80 7.90 -9.87
CA LYS A 43 15.57 8.08 -11.08
C LYS A 43 15.31 6.87 -11.97
N LYS A 44 14.80 7.07 -13.18
CA LYS A 44 14.47 5.97 -14.09
C LYS A 44 15.68 5.08 -14.32
N ASP A 45 15.51 3.77 -14.12
CA ASP A 45 16.55 2.79 -14.39
C ASP A 45 16.48 2.34 -15.87
N PRO A 46 17.47 2.67 -16.68
CA PRO A 46 17.50 2.25 -18.08
C PRO A 46 17.73 0.74 -18.26
N GLY A 47 18.05 0.03 -17.19
CA GLY A 47 18.50 -1.36 -17.24
C GLY A 47 20.00 -1.49 -17.60
N PRO A 48 20.56 -2.69 -17.49
CA PRO A 48 21.97 -2.94 -17.76
C PRO A 48 22.27 -2.92 -19.27
N THR A 49 23.50 -2.57 -19.60
CA THR A 49 24.03 -2.67 -20.97
C THR A 49 24.77 -3.98 -21.22
N SER A 50 25.10 -4.72 -20.16
CA SER A 50 25.74 -6.03 -20.23
C SER A 50 25.30 -6.95 -19.11
N VAL A 51 25.28 -8.26 -19.37
CA VAL A 51 24.96 -9.31 -18.40
C VAL A 51 25.99 -10.44 -18.55
N ASP A 52 26.65 -10.79 -17.45
CA ASP A 52 27.71 -11.83 -17.42
C ASP A 52 28.77 -11.67 -18.53
N GLY A 53 29.10 -10.43 -18.86
CA GLY A 53 30.07 -10.10 -19.89
C GLY A 53 29.54 -10.09 -21.32
N LEU A 54 28.26 -10.42 -21.51
CA LEU A 54 27.58 -10.29 -22.80
C LEU A 54 27.02 -8.86 -22.93
N ASP A 55 27.38 -8.17 -24.00
CA ASP A 55 26.83 -6.87 -24.35
C ASP A 55 25.40 -7.06 -24.88
N ILE A 56 24.44 -6.42 -24.23
CA ILE A 56 23.03 -6.43 -24.61
C ILE A 56 22.52 -5.06 -25.09
N SER A 57 23.42 -4.10 -25.30
CA SER A 57 23.05 -2.73 -25.72
C SER A 57 22.65 -2.62 -27.20
N HIS A 58 22.94 -3.64 -28.01
CA HIS A 58 22.70 -3.66 -29.46
C HIS A 58 22.24 -5.02 -29.96
N LEU A 59 21.21 -5.55 -29.35
CA LEU A 59 20.61 -6.82 -29.77
C LEU A 59 19.71 -6.64 -31.00
N PRO A 60 19.59 -7.65 -31.88
CA PRO A 60 18.73 -7.55 -33.05
C PRO A 60 17.25 -7.60 -32.66
N THR A 61 16.41 -6.98 -33.48
CA THR A 61 14.95 -7.17 -33.40
C THR A 61 14.60 -8.60 -33.86
N GLN A 62 13.86 -9.32 -33.00
CA GLN A 62 13.36 -10.67 -33.31
C GLN A 62 11.85 -10.72 -33.08
N PHE A 63 11.13 -11.33 -34.02
CA PHE A 63 9.67 -11.44 -33.98
C PHE A 63 8.93 -10.09 -33.76
N GLY A 64 9.53 -9.00 -34.28
CA GLY A 64 8.99 -7.65 -34.11
C GLY A 64 9.31 -6.97 -32.78
N VAL A 65 10.11 -7.61 -31.91
CA VAL A 65 10.51 -7.12 -30.59
C VAL A 65 11.95 -6.64 -30.62
N ASP A 66 12.21 -5.45 -30.15
CA ASP A 66 13.56 -4.98 -29.85
C ASP A 66 14.09 -5.75 -28.63
N GLN A 67 15.05 -6.65 -28.88
CA GLN A 67 15.59 -7.50 -27.83
C GLN A 67 16.42 -6.70 -26.83
N THR A 68 17.03 -5.59 -27.21
CA THR A 68 17.73 -4.69 -26.29
C THR A 68 16.75 -4.12 -25.28
N GLU A 69 15.68 -3.51 -25.76
CA GLU A 69 14.63 -2.93 -24.93
C GLU A 69 13.98 -3.98 -24.00
N PHE A 70 13.70 -5.16 -24.56
CA PHE A 70 13.13 -6.27 -23.81
C PHE A 70 14.01 -6.71 -22.63
N TYR A 71 15.29 -7.01 -22.88
CA TYR A 71 16.18 -7.47 -21.82
C TYR A 71 16.53 -6.37 -20.83
N GLN A 72 16.74 -5.14 -21.27
CA GLN A 72 16.97 -4.03 -20.37
C GLN A 72 15.76 -3.76 -19.47
N SER A 73 14.55 -3.87 -20.01
CA SER A 73 13.31 -3.72 -19.24
C SER A 73 13.15 -4.83 -18.20
N LEU A 74 13.37 -6.07 -18.61
CA LEU A 74 13.26 -7.24 -17.74
C LEU A 74 14.25 -7.20 -16.57
N LEU A 75 15.43 -6.63 -16.79
CA LEU A 75 16.53 -6.57 -15.82
C LEU A 75 16.58 -5.23 -15.07
N SER A 76 15.75 -4.27 -15.42
CA SER A 76 15.64 -2.99 -14.74
C SER A 76 15.01 -3.16 -13.35
N GLN A 77 15.45 -2.35 -12.39
CA GLN A 77 14.82 -2.23 -11.07
C GLN A 77 13.65 -1.23 -11.07
N GLY A 78 13.33 -0.63 -12.21
CA GLY A 78 12.34 0.42 -12.35
C GLY A 78 12.88 1.79 -11.93
N CYS A 79 13.31 1.93 -10.68
CA CYS A 79 13.89 3.15 -10.13
C CYS A 79 15.28 2.88 -9.53
N LEU A 80 16.24 3.74 -9.82
CA LEU A 80 17.51 3.79 -9.11
C LEU A 80 17.44 4.69 -7.88
N PRO A 81 18.21 4.41 -6.83
CA PRO A 81 18.35 5.32 -5.69
C PRO A 81 18.86 6.69 -6.14
N THR A 82 18.25 7.73 -5.60
CA THR A 82 18.61 9.10 -5.97
C THR A 82 18.51 10.04 -4.77
N SER A 83 19.28 11.13 -4.80
CA SER A 83 19.16 12.19 -3.80
C SER A 83 17.98 13.09 -4.11
N LEU A 84 17.27 13.54 -3.08
CA LEU A 84 16.20 14.54 -3.19
C LEU A 84 16.62 15.80 -3.97
N TYR A 85 17.90 16.15 -3.92
CA TYR A 85 18.47 17.33 -4.56
C TYR A 85 18.90 17.06 -6.01
N SER A 86 18.83 15.84 -6.48
CA SER A 86 19.12 15.51 -7.88
C SER A 86 18.00 16.01 -8.80
N PRO A 87 18.30 16.55 -9.97
CA PRO A 87 17.29 16.89 -10.96
C PRO A 87 16.44 15.67 -11.40
N GLU A 88 17.01 14.47 -11.37
CA GLU A 88 16.36 13.22 -11.79
C GLU A 88 15.49 12.59 -10.67
N ALA A 89 15.47 13.19 -9.47
CA ALA A 89 14.76 12.60 -8.30
C ALA A 89 13.24 12.45 -8.48
N PHE A 90 12.69 13.12 -9.45
CA PHE A 90 11.24 13.18 -9.73
C PHE A 90 10.86 12.57 -11.07
N GLU A 91 11.70 11.71 -11.60
CA GLU A 91 11.35 10.85 -12.72
C GLU A 91 10.36 9.77 -12.27
N THR A 92 9.85 9.01 -13.21
CA THR A 92 8.97 7.88 -13.00
C THR A 92 9.73 6.57 -13.21
N PRO A 93 9.25 5.44 -12.67
CA PRO A 93 9.89 4.16 -12.91
C PRO A 93 9.87 3.78 -14.40
N ARG A 94 10.74 2.88 -14.78
CA ARG A 94 10.58 2.16 -16.04
C ARG A 94 9.43 1.18 -15.87
N GLY A 95 8.31 1.46 -16.52
CA GLY A 95 7.07 0.72 -16.30
C GLY A 95 7.15 -0.73 -16.72
N GLN A 96 7.87 -1.01 -17.81
CA GLN A 96 8.10 -2.36 -18.31
C GLN A 96 8.88 -3.27 -17.34
N ALA A 97 9.61 -2.68 -16.37
CA ALA A 97 10.26 -3.43 -15.29
C ALA A 97 9.27 -3.92 -14.20
N ASN A 98 8.05 -3.43 -14.20
CA ASN A 98 7.05 -3.86 -13.25
C ASN A 98 6.44 -5.19 -13.68
N PRO A 99 6.56 -6.28 -12.87
CA PRO A 99 5.99 -7.59 -13.23
C PRO A 99 4.48 -7.56 -13.49
N ILE A 100 3.77 -6.59 -12.92
CA ILE A 100 2.33 -6.44 -13.11
C ILE A 100 2.03 -5.84 -14.47
N VAL A 101 2.79 -4.84 -14.88
CA VAL A 101 2.72 -4.27 -16.23
C VAL A 101 2.99 -5.35 -17.27
N MET A 102 4.04 -6.13 -17.04
CA MET A 102 4.38 -7.27 -17.91
C MET A 102 3.26 -8.33 -17.92
N ALA A 103 2.64 -8.62 -16.78
CA ALA A 103 1.55 -9.59 -16.71
C ALA A 103 0.28 -9.08 -17.38
N ASP A 104 -0.03 -7.79 -17.29
CA ASP A 104 -1.16 -7.17 -17.94
C ASP A 104 -1.00 -7.16 -19.47
N GLU A 105 0.17 -6.80 -19.94
CA GLU A 105 0.52 -6.89 -21.35
C GLU A 105 0.44 -8.33 -21.88
N PHE A 106 0.77 -9.29 -21.04
CA PHE A 106 0.72 -10.72 -21.37
C PHE A 106 -0.69 -11.30 -21.39
N VAL A 107 -1.54 -10.91 -20.44
CA VAL A 107 -2.86 -11.54 -20.23
C VAL A 107 -3.98 -10.77 -20.90
N ILE A 108 -3.91 -9.45 -20.91
CA ILE A 108 -5.01 -8.55 -21.32
C ILE A 108 -4.75 -7.86 -22.65
N GLY A 109 -3.53 -7.76 -23.09
CA GLY A 109 -3.12 -7.13 -24.35
C GLY A 109 -3.65 -7.78 -25.63
N GLY A 110 -4.76 -8.41 -25.47
CA GLY A 110 -5.84 -8.85 -26.32
C GLY A 110 -5.57 -9.20 -27.76
N ASN A 111 -4.65 -8.77 -28.50
CA ASN A 111 -4.53 -9.10 -29.93
C ASN A 111 -3.16 -9.58 -30.40
N ASN A 112 -2.12 -9.39 -29.63
CA ASN A 112 -0.78 -9.76 -30.08
C ASN A 112 -0.01 -10.61 -29.06
N GLY A 113 -0.68 -11.17 -28.08
CA GLY A 113 -0.17 -12.20 -27.17
C GLY A 113 1.32 -12.10 -26.87
N PHE A 114 1.68 -12.07 -25.62
CA PHE A 114 2.99 -12.44 -25.12
C PHE A 114 4.16 -11.44 -25.27
N LEU A 115 4.22 -10.56 -26.24
CA LEU A 115 5.56 -10.07 -26.55
C LEU A 115 5.68 -8.56 -26.74
N LEU A 116 4.61 -7.76 -26.78
CA LEU A 116 4.86 -6.70 -27.72
C LEU A 116 4.37 -5.31 -27.43
N ASN A 117 3.89 -5.03 -26.25
CA ASN A 117 3.75 -3.63 -25.93
C ASN A 117 5.03 -3.14 -25.22
N GLN A 118 6.00 -2.70 -25.99
CA GLN A 118 7.23 -2.07 -25.51
C GLN A 118 6.99 -0.63 -25.02
N ILE A 119 5.74 -0.27 -24.85
CA ILE A 119 5.36 1.07 -24.41
C ILE A 119 5.57 1.16 -22.89
N ASP A 120 6.47 2.02 -22.47
CA ASP A 120 6.60 2.38 -21.06
C ASP A 120 5.35 3.18 -20.64
N PRO A 121 4.48 2.64 -19.76
CA PRO A 121 3.25 3.35 -19.36
C PRO A 121 3.50 4.65 -18.59
N TYR A 122 4.74 4.93 -18.23
CA TYR A 122 5.16 6.17 -17.58
C TYR A 122 6.00 7.08 -18.47
N ALA A 123 6.12 6.80 -19.78
CA ALA A 123 7.10 7.47 -20.64
C ALA A 123 6.98 8.99 -20.65
N SER A 124 5.77 9.53 -20.66
CA SER A 124 5.51 10.98 -20.67
C SER A 124 5.13 11.54 -19.29
N VAL A 125 5.04 10.69 -18.28
CA VAL A 125 4.61 11.11 -16.94
C VAL A 125 5.80 11.61 -16.12
N THR A 126 5.62 12.72 -15.45
CA THR A 126 6.60 13.28 -14.50
C THR A 126 5.94 13.55 -13.16
N GLN A 127 6.67 13.34 -12.08
CA GLN A 127 6.17 13.65 -10.76
C GLN A 127 6.25 15.16 -10.47
N PRO A 128 5.26 15.74 -9.77
CA PRO A 128 5.39 17.09 -9.23
C PRO A 128 6.55 17.14 -8.22
N ARG A 129 7.31 18.24 -8.23
CA ARG A 129 8.46 18.40 -7.30
C ARG A 129 8.05 18.68 -5.86
N ASP A 130 6.80 19.05 -5.63
CA ASP A 130 6.28 19.21 -4.27
C ASP A 130 6.21 17.86 -3.57
N LEU A 131 6.94 17.73 -2.46
CA LEU A 131 7.01 16.51 -1.65
C LEU A 131 5.68 16.13 -0.97
N ARG A 132 4.75 17.07 -0.88
CA ARG A 132 3.43 16.82 -0.29
C ARG A 132 2.38 16.40 -1.31
N THR A 133 2.72 16.47 -2.59
CA THR A 133 1.82 16.09 -3.68
C THR A 133 2.23 14.73 -4.22
N ILE A 134 1.34 13.76 -4.10
CA ILE A 134 1.47 12.42 -4.68
C ILE A 134 0.40 12.29 -5.75
N GLN A 135 0.79 11.83 -6.94
CA GLN A 135 -0.16 11.45 -7.98
C GLN A 135 -0.68 10.04 -7.68
N SER A 136 -1.99 9.88 -7.79
CA SER A 136 -2.67 8.61 -7.53
C SER A 136 -3.84 8.47 -8.49
N GLU A 137 -4.05 7.29 -9.03
CA GLU A 137 -5.18 6.97 -9.90
C GLU A 137 -6.46 6.67 -9.09
N ILE A 138 -6.29 6.40 -7.80
CA ILE A 138 -7.38 6.08 -6.88
C ILE A 138 -7.32 7.03 -5.69
N ASP A 139 -8.43 7.62 -5.35
CA ASP A 139 -8.54 8.39 -4.12
C ASP A 139 -8.41 7.45 -2.91
N PRO A 140 -7.46 7.70 -2.01
CA PRO A 140 -7.27 6.86 -0.85
C PRO A 140 -8.47 6.97 0.09
N THR A 141 -8.86 5.86 0.67
CA THR A 141 -9.87 5.81 1.72
C THR A 141 -9.37 4.99 2.90
N TYR A 142 -9.79 5.36 4.09
CA TYR A 142 -9.49 4.61 5.30
C TYR A 142 -10.65 4.73 6.26
N HIS A 143 -11.23 3.61 6.61
CA HIS A 143 -12.30 3.51 7.59
C HIS A 143 -11.93 2.46 8.62
N ALA A 144 -11.76 2.89 9.86
CA ALA A 144 -11.50 2.01 10.98
C ALA A 144 -12.55 2.21 12.07
N LYS A 145 -12.98 1.12 12.68
CA LYS A 145 -13.88 1.12 13.83
C LYS A 145 -13.48 0.02 14.78
N SER A 146 -13.45 0.34 16.07
CA SER A 146 -13.15 -0.61 17.14
C SER A 146 -14.08 -0.37 18.32
N ASP A 147 -14.64 -1.46 18.85
CA ASP A 147 -15.38 -1.49 20.09
C ASP A 147 -14.73 -2.50 21.03
N ILE A 148 -14.27 -2.05 22.18
CA ILE A 148 -13.62 -2.89 23.19
C ILE A 148 -14.47 -2.82 24.46
N VAL A 149 -14.77 -3.99 25.02
CA VAL A 149 -15.37 -4.12 26.34
C VAL A 149 -14.46 -4.96 27.21
N GLU A 150 -14.06 -4.44 28.34
CA GLU A 150 -13.21 -5.12 29.30
C GLU A 150 -13.92 -5.19 30.66
N PHE A 151 -13.94 -6.37 31.25
CA PHE A 151 -14.50 -6.62 32.57
C PHE A 151 -13.42 -7.17 33.50
N ASN A 152 -13.16 -6.48 34.59
CA ASN A 152 -12.16 -6.82 35.59
C ASN A 152 -12.84 -7.06 36.94
N VAL A 153 -12.45 -8.11 37.62
CA VAL A 153 -12.96 -8.47 38.96
C VAL A 153 -11.81 -8.93 39.85
N ASP A 154 -11.70 -8.32 41.01
CA ASP A 154 -10.88 -8.78 42.11
C ASP A 154 -11.75 -9.20 43.28
N PHE A 155 -11.62 -10.47 43.70
CA PHE A 155 -12.35 -10.98 44.86
C PHE A 155 -11.40 -11.55 45.93
N LYS A 156 -11.39 -10.94 47.11
CA LYS A 156 -10.61 -11.42 48.25
C LYS A 156 -11.30 -12.61 48.90
N LEU A 157 -10.81 -13.82 48.60
CA LEU A 157 -11.29 -15.06 49.19
C LEU A 157 -10.94 -15.16 50.68
N THR A 158 -9.67 -14.82 51.01
CA THR A 158 -9.13 -14.71 52.37
C THR A 158 -8.26 -13.47 52.49
N PRO A 159 -7.78 -13.09 53.69
CA PRO A 159 -6.86 -11.96 53.84
C PRO A 159 -5.56 -12.10 52.99
N SER A 160 -5.16 -13.32 52.68
CA SER A 160 -3.93 -13.63 51.92
C SER A 160 -4.18 -14.13 50.52
N LEU A 161 -5.44 -14.33 50.07
CA LEU A 161 -5.75 -14.88 48.75
C LEU A 161 -6.78 -14.01 48.02
N THR A 162 -6.40 -13.53 46.87
CA THR A 162 -7.28 -12.77 45.98
C THR A 162 -7.43 -13.54 44.64
N LEU A 163 -8.65 -13.70 44.20
CA LEU A 163 -8.98 -14.19 42.85
C LEU A 163 -9.16 -12.96 41.94
N THR A 164 -8.37 -12.89 40.88
CA THR A 164 -8.48 -11.86 39.83
C THR A 164 -8.97 -12.49 38.54
N SER A 165 -9.97 -11.88 37.92
CA SER A 165 -10.46 -12.26 36.59
C SER A 165 -10.45 -11.04 35.68
N GLN A 166 -9.92 -11.19 34.48
CA GLN A 166 -9.97 -10.19 33.41
C GLN A 166 -10.56 -10.83 32.16
N THR A 167 -11.60 -10.23 31.63
CA THR A 167 -12.28 -10.69 30.44
C THR A 167 -12.43 -9.54 29.46
N GLY A 168 -11.98 -9.74 28.24
CA GLY A 168 -12.08 -8.73 27.16
C GLY A 168 -12.89 -9.25 25.99
N TYR A 169 -13.65 -8.36 25.38
CA TYR A 169 -14.28 -8.56 24.09
C TYR A 169 -13.87 -7.41 23.18
N ASN A 170 -13.43 -7.73 21.96
CA ASN A 170 -13.06 -6.76 20.95
C ASN A 170 -13.80 -7.06 19.64
N LYS A 171 -14.27 -6.00 18.99
CA LYS A 171 -14.85 -6.05 17.65
C LYS A 171 -14.27 -4.93 16.81
N ASP A 172 -13.51 -5.30 15.80
CA ASP A 172 -12.85 -4.37 14.89
C ASP A 172 -13.38 -4.52 13.48
N SER A 173 -13.35 -3.42 12.75
CA SER A 173 -13.49 -3.40 11.30
C SER A 173 -12.52 -2.40 10.70
N LEU A 174 -11.87 -2.79 9.62
CA LEU A 174 -10.94 -1.96 8.86
C LEU A 174 -11.23 -2.14 7.37
N ALA A 175 -11.41 -1.00 6.68
CA ALA A 175 -11.45 -0.95 5.23
C ALA A 175 -10.51 0.16 4.76
N SER A 176 -9.64 -0.15 3.80
CA SER A 176 -8.66 0.81 3.30
C SER A 176 -8.40 0.56 1.82
N THR A 177 -8.37 1.65 1.05
CA THR A 177 -7.95 1.64 -0.35
C THR A 177 -6.82 2.65 -0.54
N GLU A 178 -5.83 2.29 -1.32
CA GLU A 178 -4.69 3.15 -1.64
C GLU A 178 -4.04 2.69 -2.95
N ASP A 179 -3.62 3.63 -3.77
CA ASP A 179 -2.79 3.33 -4.93
C ASP A 179 -1.34 3.11 -4.48
N LEU A 180 -0.92 1.86 -4.46
CA LEU A 180 0.44 1.47 -4.05
C LEU A 180 1.50 1.84 -5.10
N LYS A 181 1.12 2.09 -6.34
CA LYS A 181 2.05 2.52 -7.39
C LYS A 181 2.62 3.91 -7.10
N ARG A 182 1.81 4.81 -6.60
CA ARG A 182 2.19 6.21 -6.28
C ARG A 182 2.67 7.03 -7.48
N PHE A 183 2.35 6.56 -8.68
CA PHE A 183 2.64 7.18 -9.96
C PHE A 183 1.42 6.99 -10.85
N ASN A 184 0.99 8.04 -11.53
CA ASN A 184 0.00 7.91 -12.58
C ASN A 184 0.65 7.37 -13.85
N THR A 185 -0.08 6.55 -14.56
CA THR A 185 0.28 6.14 -15.91
C THR A 185 -0.21 7.14 -16.96
N GLU A 186 0.24 6.99 -18.18
CA GLU A 186 -0.36 7.71 -19.30
C GLU A 186 -1.83 7.29 -19.47
N PRO A 187 -2.73 8.23 -19.79
CA PRO A 187 -4.14 7.91 -19.94
C PRO A 187 -4.37 6.78 -20.94
N GLY A 188 -5.09 5.76 -20.54
CA GLY A 188 -5.48 4.62 -21.37
C GLY A 188 -4.43 3.50 -21.48
N LEU A 189 -3.27 3.62 -20.83
CA LEU A 189 -2.24 2.57 -20.91
C LEU A 189 -2.31 1.55 -19.76
N LEU A 190 -2.76 1.92 -18.60
CA LEU A 190 -2.92 0.98 -17.48
C LEU A 190 -4.05 1.42 -16.57
N SER A 191 -5.12 0.69 -16.63
CA SER A 191 -6.24 0.84 -15.70
C SER A 191 -6.30 -0.29 -14.67
N VAL A 192 -5.32 -1.17 -14.62
CA VAL A 192 -5.29 -2.23 -13.61
C VAL A 192 -4.88 -1.62 -12.29
N SER A 193 -5.84 -1.06 -11.63
CA SER A 193 -5.70 -0.73 -10.24
C SER A 193 -6.00 -1.98 -9.41
N PHE A 194 -5.11 -2.32 -8.50
CA PHE A 194 -5.46 -3.23 -7.40
C PHE A 194 -6.60 -2.70 -6.53
N GLY A 195 -7.22 -1.58 -6.90
CA GLY A 195 -8.23 -0.89 -6.17
C GLY A 195 -9.66 -1.32 -6.45
N ASP A 196 -9.88 -2.17 -7.42
CA ASP A 196 -11.17 -2.84 -7.60
C ASP A 196 -11.39 -4.00 -6.61
N VAL A 197 -10.44 -4.19 -5.70
CA VAL A 197 -10.65 -5.09 -4.56
C VAL A 197 -11.60 -4.40 -3.61
N THR A 198 -12.86 -4.75 -3.69
CA THR A 198 -13.88 -4.22 -2.79
C THR A 198 -13.59 -4.66 -1.35
N PRO A 199 -13.97 -3.85 -0.34
CA PRO A 199 -13.79 -4.21 1.08
C PRO A 199 -14.37 -5.57 1.45
N ASP A 200 -15.32 -6.08 0.67
CA ASP A 200 -15.95 -7.39 0.88
C ASP A 200 -15.05 -8.57 0.49
N GLN A 201 -13.96 -8.34 -0.23
CA GLN A 201 -13.00 -9.39 -0.60
C GLN A 201 -11.94 -9.66 0.50
N PHE A 202 -11.90 -8.82 1.55
CA PHE A 202 -11.03 -8.99 2.72
C PHE A 202 -11.77 -9.37 4.01
N ARG A 203 -13.00 -9.87 3.89
CA ARG A 203 -13.77 -10.38 5.04
C ARG A 203 -13.54 -11.88 5.25
#